data_50738dd00947824c925fec4645ec9ed7
#
_entry.id   50738dd00947824c925fec4645ec9ed7
#
_cell.length_a   1.000
_cell.length_b   1.000
_cell.length_c   1.000
_cell.angle_alpha   90.00
_cell.angle_beta   90.00
_cell.angle_gamma   90.00
#
_symmetry.space_group_name_H-M   'P 1'
#
loop_
_entity.id
_entity.type
_entity.pdbx_description
1 polymer ?
#
loop_
_entity_poly.entity_id
_entity_poly.type
_entity_poly.pdbx_seq_one_letter_code
_entity_poly.pdbx_strand_id
1 'polypeptide(L)'
;MPSHMLPSLLLYILALGYTPGPSNLCAFHSGIHFGRRRAMRIWWGFVIGFLFIDTTLVLVAHFLGDVLGPYVKWLSYAGALYMVCLAVMIAVKSGQSKEDMAKSCTIKTGIVIEVTNAKVWMFCLTALGTFVLPYSSSFIELAKVGVLLTLAGPVANLVWLVAGSALDNLTEKYGRIIDMILAAALIFSAAMLIF
;
A
#
# COMPACT_ATOMS: atom_id res chain seq x y z
N MET A 1 13.34 -9.78 -17.38
CA MET A 1 13.91 -10.11 -16.04
C MET A 1 14.43 -11.55 -16.04
N PRO A 2 15.66 -11.83 -15.57
CA PRO A 2 16.19 -13.18 -15.43
C PRO A 2 15.36 -14.03 -14.46
N SER A 3 15.18 -15.33 -14.76
CA SER A 3 14.34 -16.23 -13.95
C SER A 3 14.84 -16.43 -12.51
N HIS A 4 16.16 -16.32 -12.28
CA HIS A 4 16.74 -16.42 -10.93
C HIS A 4 16.38 -15.25 -10.00
N MET A 5 15.90 -14.13 -10.55
CA MET A 5 15.42 -12.98 -9.75
C MET A 5 13.98 -13.13 -9.26
N LEU A 6 13.22 -14.09 -9.81
CA LEU A 6 11.82 -14.28 -9.43
C LEU A 6 11.63 -14.61 -7.94
N PRO A 7 12.42 -15.49 -7.29
CA PRO A 7 12.29 -15.73 -5.86
C PRO A 7 12.52 -14.47 -5.01
N SER A 8 13.52 -13.66 -5.38
CA SER A 8 13.82 -12.41 -4.67
C SER A 8 12.70 -11.38 -4.85
N LEU A 9 12.11 -11.28 -6.04
CA LEU A 9 10.94 -10.43 -6.30
C LEU A 9 9.72 -10.89 -5.48
N LEU A 10 9.46 -12.20 -5.44
CA LEU A 10 8.35 -12.74 -4.62
C LEU A 10 8.57 -12.48 -3.13
N LEU A 11 9.79 -12.66 -2.63
CA LEU A 11 10.12 -12.33 -1.25
C LEU A 11 9.95 -10.83 -0.97
N TYR A 12 10.38 -9.97 -1.90
CA TYR A 12 10.17 -8.53 -1.82
C TYR A 12 8.67 -8.19 -1.74
N ILE A 13 7.84 -8.77 -2.61
CA ILE A 13 6.39 -8.59 -2.63
C ILE A 13 5.77 -9.01 -1.30
N LEU A 14 6.14 -10.16 -0.77
CA LEU A 14 5.65 -10.65 0.51
C LEU A 14 6.11 -9.75 1.66
N ALA A 15 7.40 -9.45 1.74
CA ALA A 15 7.96 -8.65 2.83
C ALA A 15 7.37 -7.23 2.88
N LEU A 16 7.33 -6.52 1.75
CA LEU A 16 6.89 -5.12 1.73
C LEU A 16 5.40 -4.96 1.45
N GLY A 17 4.79 -5.79 0.61
CA GLY A 17 3.36 -5.71 0.30
C GLY A 17 2.49 -5.90 1.55
N TYR A 18 2.87 -6.83 2.41
CA TYR A 18 2.09 -7.17 3.62
C TYR A 18 2.47 -6.35 4.86
N THR A 19 3.55 -5.56 4.83
CA THR A 19 3.84 -4.63 5.94
C THR A 19 2.73 -3.59 6.08
N PRO A 20 2.43 -3.13 7.30
CA PRO A 20 1.41 -2.12 7.52
C PRO A 20 1.75 -0.84 6.73
N GLY A 21 0.75 -0.27 6.10
CA GLY A 21 0.83 0.96 5.32
C GLY A 21 -0.55 1.60 5.24
N PRO A 22 -0.69 2.83 4.73
CA PRO A 22 -1.95 3.58 4.75
C PRO A 22 -3.15 2.79 4.22
N SER A 23 -3.02 2.15 3.06
CA SER A 23 -4.10 1.34 2.46
C SER A 23 -4.39 0.07 3.25
N ASN A 24 -3.34 -0.65 3.70
CA ASN A 24 -3.49 -1.86 4.51
C ASN A 24 -4.21 -1.56 5.83
N LEU A 25 -3.82 -0.47 6.50
CA LEU A 25 -4.46 -0.05 7.75
C LEU A 25 -5.88 0.45 7.52
N CYS A 26 -6.14 1.18 6.45
CA CYS A 26 -7.50 1.58 6.09
C CYS A 26 -8.38 0.36 5.76
N ALA A 27 -7.83 -0.64 5.05
CA ALA A 27 -8.51 -1.91 4.79
C ALA A 27 -8.87 -2.63 6.08
N PHE A 28 -7.91 -2.78 6.99
CA PHE A 28 -8.09 -3.40 8.30
C PHE A 28 -9.16 -2.68 9.12
N HIS A 29 -9.05 -1.35 9.24
CA HIS A 29 -9.98 -0.52 9.99
C HIS A 29 -11.40 -0.57 9.40
N SER A 30 -11.50 -0.57 8.06
CA SER A 30 -12.79 -0.74 7.38
C SER A 30 -13.40 -2.12 7.62
N GLY A 31 -12.58 -3.17 7.66
CA GLY A 31 -13.00 -4.53 7.99
C GLY A 31 -13.62 -4.60 9.40
N ILE A 32 -12.95 -4.01 10.37
CA ILE A 32 -13.38 -3.94 11.76
C ILE A 32 -14.74 -3.22 11.91
N HIS A 33 -14.84 -1.99 11.34
CA HIS A 33 -16.00 -1.12 11.64
C HIS A 33 -17.23 -1.39 10.77
N PHE A 34 -17.05 -1.91 9.56
CA PHE A 34 -18.14 -2.08 8.59
C PHE A 34 -18.37 -3.53 8.18
N GLY A 35 -17.54 -4.45 8.67
CA GLY A 35 -17.57 -5.84 8.28
C GLY A 35 -17.16 -6.04 6.82
N ARG A 36 -16.88 -7.29 6.47
CA ARG A 36 -16.33 -7.70 5.17
C ARG A 36 -17.14 -7.18 3.98
N ARG A 37 -18.48 -7.34 4.01
CA ARG A 37 -19.34 -7.04 2.84
C ARG A 37 -19.32 -5.57 2.45
N ARG A 38 -19.36 -4.66 3.43
CA ARG A 38 -19.37 -3.22 3.18
C ARG A 38 -17.97 -2.69 2.88
N ALA A 39 -16.95 -3.21 3.55
CA ALA A 39 -15.54 -2.85 3.33
C ALA A 39 -15.02 -3.24 1.94
N MET A 40 -15.62 -4.21 1.26
CA MET A 40 -15.27 -4.54 -0.14
C MET A 40 -15.42 -3.37 -1.11
N ARG A 41 -16.24 -2.35 -0.79
CA ARG A 41 -16.35 -1.16 -1.65
C ARG A 41 -15.06 -0.35 -1.66
N ILE A 42 -14.45 -0.13 -0.51
CA ILE A 42 -13.17 0.59 -0.43
C ILE A 42 -12.04 -0.23 -1.04
N TRP A 43 -12.08 -1.55 -0.87
CA TRP A 43 -11.11 -2.46 -1.49
C TRP A 43 -11.10 -2.37 -3.03
N TRP A 44 -12.26 -2.30 -3.67
CA TRP A 44 -12.32 -2.04 -5.12
C TRP A 44 -11.68 -0.71 -5.49
N GLY A 45 -11.78 0.30 -4.62
CA GLY A 45 -11.06 1.56 -4.78
C GLY A 45 -9.54 1.37 -4.75
N PHE A 46 -9.03 0.53 -3.84
CA PHE A 46 -7.60 0.19 -3.80
C PHE A 46 -7.16 -0.54 -5.07
N VAL A 47 -7.95 -1.50 -5.58
CA VAL A 47 -7.66 -2.19 -6.85
C VAL A 47 -7.51 -1.19 -8.00
N ILE A 48 -8.47 -0.28 -8.15
CA ILE A 48 -8.45 0.72 -9.23
C ILE A 48 -7.26 1.68 -9.06
N GLY A 49 -7.04 2.18 -7.83
CA GLY A 49 -5.92 3.09 -7.52
C GLY A 49 -4.56 2.42 -7.76
N PHE A 50 -4.40 1.17 -7.35
CA PHE A 50 -3.18 0.40 -7.57
C PHE A 50 -2.91 0.19 -9.06
N LEU A 51 -3.93 -0.23 -9.82
CA LEU A 51 -3.81 -0.40 -11.26
C LEU A 51 -3.39 0.89 -11.97
N PHE A 52 -3.93 2.04 -11.55
CA PHE A 52 -3.55 3.35 -12.07
C PHE A 52 -2.07 3.66 -11.79
N ILE A 53 -1.61 3.47 -10.55
CA ILE A 53 -0.21 3.72 -10.16
C ILE A 53 0.73 2.79 -10.94
N ASP A 54 0.45 1.50 -10.93
CA ASP A 54 1.31 0.51 -11.56
C ASP A 54 1.42 0.73 -13.06
N THR A 55 0.29 0.95 -13.76
CA THR A 55 0.30 1.27 -15.18
C THR A 55 1.10 2.54 -15.47
N THR A 56 0.93 3.59 -14.65
CA THR A 56 1.68 4.84 -14.77
C THR A 56 3.18 4.56 -14.63
N LEU A 57 3.59 3.79 -13.62
CA LEU A 57 5.01 3.51 -13.37
C LEU A 57 5.62 2.57 -14.41
N VAL A 58 4.87 1.62 -14.95
CA VAL A 58 5.34 0.78 -16.08
C VAL A 58 5.63 1.66 -17.30
N LEU A 59 4.74 2.61 -17.63
CA LEU A 59 4.96 3.56 -18.74
C LEU A 59 6.15 4.48 -18.45
N VAL A 60 6.20 5.06 -17.27
CA VAL A 60 7.30 5.94 -16.86
C VAL A 60 8.64 5.19 -16.86
N ALA A 61 8.68 3.97 -16.34
CA ALA A 61 9.87 3.14 -16.35
C ALA A 61 10.31 2.77 -17.78
N HIS A 62 9.38 2.56 -18.69
CA HIS A 62 9.70 2.26 -20.09
C HIS A 62 10.31 3.46 -20.83
N PHE A 63 9.75 4.67 -20.64
CA PHE A 63 10.17 5.86 -21.38
C PHE A 63 11.27 6.67 -20.70
N LEU A 64 11.37 6.62 -19.36
CA LEU A 64 12.20 7.49 -18.54
C LEU A 64 13.03 6.72 -17.48
N GLY A 65 13.20 5.39 -17.65
CA GLY A 65 13.86 4.54 -16.65
C GLY A 65 15.27 5.03 -16.27
N ASP A 66 16.05 5.46 -17.25
CA ASP A 66 17.40 5.96 -17.05
C ASP A 66 17.45 7.28 -16.25
N VAL A 67 16.38 8.08 -16.31
CA VAL A 67 16.28 9.38 -15.62
C VAL A 67 15.80 9.22 -14.18
N LEU A 68 14.99 8.21 -13.88
CA LEU A 68 14.35 8.05 -12.57
C LEU A 68 15.29 7.57 -11.47
N GLY A 69 16.32 6.77 -11.82
CA GLY A 69 17.21 6.15 -10.85
C GLY A 69 17.72 7.10 -9.75
N PRO A 70 18.27 8.29 -10.09
CA PRO A 70 18.77 9.24 -9.10
C PRO A 70 17.71 9.81 -8.14
N TYR A 71 16.44 9.84 -8.55
CA TYR A 71 15.36 10.46 -7.78
C TYR A 71 14.64 9.50 -6.85
N VAL A 72 14.82 8.18 -6.99
CA VAL A 72 14.16 7.15 -6.15
C VAL A 72 14.41 7.41 -4.66
N LYS A 73 15.63 7.78 -4.28
CA LYS A 73 15.99 8.06 -2.89
C LYS A 73 15.21 9.25 -2.30
N TRP A 74 15.04 10.31 -3.05
CA TRP A 74 14.27 11.48 -2.62
C TRP A 74 12.78 11.18 -2.48
N LEU A 75 12.23 10.38 -3.39
CA LEU A 75 10.86 9.90 -3.29
C LEU A 75 10.65 9.01 -2.05
N SER A 76 11.63 8.18 -1.68
CA SER A 76 11.58 7.37 -0.44
C SER A 76 11.50 8.25 0.81
N TYR A 77 12.30 9.30 0.89
CA TYR A 77 12.23 10.24 2.03
C TYR A 77 10.89 10.97 2.11
N ALA A 78 10.36 11.45 0.98
CA ALA A 78 9.05 12.07 0.93
C ALA A 78 7.93 11.10 1.37
N GLY A 79 8.02 9.84 0.91
CA GLY A 79 7.10 8.78 1.29
C GLY A 79 7.14 8.42 2.78
N ALA A 80 8.34 8.34 3.34
CA ALA A 80 8.52 8.08 4.77
C ALA A 80 7.95 9.23 5.63
N LEU A 81 8.22 10.48 5.25
CA LEU A 81 7.65 11.65 5.93
C LEU A 81 6.12 11.62 5.90
N TYR A 82 5.53 11.32 4.75
CA TYR A 82 4.08 11.17 4.61
C TYR A 82 3.52 10.10 5.55
N MET A 83 4.16 8.92 5.67
CA MET A 83 3.72 7.86 6.57
C MET A 83 3.82 8.25 8.04
N VAL A 84 4.85 8.99 8.43
CA VAL A 84 4.98 9.55 9.80
C VAL A 84 3.85 10.54 10.09
N CYS A 85 3.55 11.46 9.18
CA CYS A 85 2.42 12.38 9.33
C CYS A 85 1.10 11.63 9.51
N LEU A 86 0.88 10.56 8.75
CA LEU A 86 -0.33 9.72 8.86
C LEU A 86 -0.38 9.00 10.21
N ALA A 87 0.74 8.47 10.70
CA ALA A 87 0.83 7.83 12.02
C ALA A 87 0.43 8.79 13.14
N VAL A 88 0.94 10.02 13.09
CA VAL A 88 0.57 11.09 14.05
C VAL A 88 -0.93 11.41 13.95
N MET A 89 -1.48 11.53 12.74
CA MET A 89 -2.91 11.78 12.54
C MET A 89 -3.79 10.68 13.14
N ILE A 90 -3.42 9.41 12.96
CA ILE A 90 -4.14 8.26 13.55
C ILE A 90 -4.06 8.32 15.08
N ALA A 91 -2.87 8.54 15.64
CA ALA A 91 -2.69 8.60 17.09
C ALA A 91 -3.48 9.75 17.73
N VAL A 92 -3.56 10.92 17.09
CA VAL A 92 -4.28 12.10 17.59
C VAL A 92 -5.79 11.95 17.44
N LYS A 93 -6.27 11.34 16.33
CA LYS A 93 -7.70 11.17 16.04
C LYS A 93 -8.28 9.87 16.61
N SER A 94 -7.51 9.11 17.36
CA SER A 94 -7.96 7.89 18.01
C SER A 94 -9.21 8.16 18.87
N GLY A 95 -10.32 7.48 18.51
CA GLY A 95 -11.62 7.63 19.21
C GLY A 95 -12.73 8.36 18.45
N GLN A 96 -12.57 8.64 17.14
CA GLN A 96 -13.66 9.21 16.33
C GLN A 96 -14.82 8.23 16.14
N SER A 97 -16.05 8.78 16.06
CA SER A 97 -17.28 7.99 16.00
C SER A 97 -17.40 7.12 14.73
N LYS A 98 -18.00 5.94 14.87
CA LYS A 98 -18.29 4.98 13.77
C LYS A 98 -19.09 5.63 12.61
N GLU A 99 -19.86 6.68 12.85
CA GLU A 99 -20.73 7.31 11.85
C GLU A 99 -19.97 8.17 10.82
N ASP A 100 -18.97 8.93 11.25
CA ASP A 100 -18.19 9.78 10.32
C ASP A 100 -17.27 8.93 9.42
N MET A 101 -16.81 7.79 9.92
CA MET A 101 -16.05 6.83 9.14
C MET A 101 -16.92 6.06 8.14
N ALA A 102 -18.21 5.80 8.46
CA ALA A 102 -19.13 5.08 7.60
C ALA A 102 -19.35 5.78 6.25
N LYS A 103 -19.37 7.13 6.27
CA LYS A 103 -19.48 7.96 5.05
C LYS A 103 -18.26 7.85 4.17
N SER A 104 -17.12 7.44 4.71
CA SER A 104 -15.83 7.36 4.04
C SER A 104 -15.56 6.00 3.36
N CYS A 105 -16.36 4.96 3.62
CA CYS A 105 -16.14 3.61 3.04
C CYS A 105 -16.69 3.51 1.61
N THR A 106 -16.09 4.24 0.67
CA THR A 106 -16.49 4.28 -0.73
C THR A 106 -15.35 3.87 -1.68
N ILE A 107 -15.69 3.51 -2.91
CA ILE A 107 -14.70 3.27 -3.98
C ILE A 107 -13.82 4.51 -4.18
N LYS A 108 -14.43 5.71 -4.23
CA LYS A 108 -13.70 6.97 -4.40
C LYS A 108 -12.66 7.20 -3.30
N THR A 109 -13.04 6.95 -2.06
CA THR A 109 -12.11 7.06 -0.92
C THR A 109 -10.95 6.09 -1.04
N GLY A 110 -11.23 4.85 -1.45
CA GLY A 110 -10.19 3.85 -1.70
C GLY A 110 -9.21 4.29 -2.78
N ILE A 111 -9.70 4.81 -3.91
CA ILE A 111 -8.85 5.35 -4.99
C ILE A 111 -7.96 6.47 -4.46
N VAL A 112 -8.54 7.44 -3.75
CA VAL A 112 -7.78 8.59 -3.23
C VAL A 112 -6.69 8.13 -2.26
N ILE A 113 -7.02 7.25 -1.31
CA ILE A 113 -6.05 6.72 -0.34
C ILE A 113 -4.92 5.98 -1.06
N GLU A 114 -5.24 5.15 -2.06
CA GLU A 114 -4.24 4.38 -2.79
C GLU A 114 -3.33 5.29 -3.62
N VAL A 115 -3.91 6.22 -4.39
CA VAL A 115 -3.15 7.13 -5.24
C VAL A 115 -2.26 8.10 -4.46
N THR A 116 -2.70 8.51 -3.26
CA THR A 116 -1.89 9.35 -2.37
C THR A 116 -0.93 8.55 -1.49
N ASN A 117 -0.97 7.22 -1.53
CA ASN A 117 -0.14 6.34 -0.72
C ASN A 117 1.28 6.23 -1.29
N ALA A 118 2.19 7.04 -0.77
CA ALA A 118 3.59 7.04 -1.18
C ALA A 118 4.26 5.65 -1.10
N LYS A 119 3.83 4.78 -0.15
CA LYS A 119 4.35 3.41 -0.04
C LYS A 119 4.07 2.59 -1.30
N VAL A 120 2.89 2.74 -1.92
CA VAL A 120 2.54 1.99 -3.14
C VAL A 120 3.38 2.46 -4.32
N TRP A 121 3.56 3.78 -4.48
CA TRP A 121 4.46 4.34 -5.50
C TRP A 121 5.87 3.78 -5.35
N MET A 122 6.41 3.80 -4.12
CA MET A 122 7.77 3.30 -3.85
C MET A 122 7.86 1.79 -4.03
N PHE A 123 6.84 1.05 -3.63
CA PHE A 123 6.77 -0.40 -3.82
C PHE A 123 6.86 -0.78 -5.30
N CYS A 124 6.04 -0.18 -6.17
CA CYS A 124 6.07 -0.47 -7.60
C CYS A 124 7.36 0.05 -8.26
N LEU A 125 7.79 1.28 -7.93
CA LEU A 125 8.99 1.88 -8.50
C LEU A 125 10.24 1.08 -8.14
N THR A 126 10.40 0.67 -6.89
CA THR A 126 11.53 -0.16 -6.44
C THR A 126 11.49 -1.55 -7.09
N ALA A 127 10.31 -2.17 -7.19
CA ALA A 127 10.18 -3.45 -7.87
C ALA A 127 10.65 -3.38 -9.33
N LEU A 128 10.14 -2.40 -10.09
CA LEU A 128 10.53 -2.21 -11.50
C LEU A 128 11.99 -1.79 -11.62
N GLY A 129 12.44 -0.86 -10.78
CA GLY A 129 13.81 -0.32 -10.80
C GLY A 129 14.89 -1.31 -10.40
N THR A 130 14.60 -2.22 -9.47
CA THR A 130 15.58 -3.18 -8.96
C THR A 130 15.57 -4.50 -9.74
N PHE A 131 14.38 -5.00 -10.08
CA PHE A 131 14.26 -6.35 -10.63
C PHE A 131 14.11 -6.40 -12.15
N VAL A 132 13.76 -5.28 -12.81
CA VAL A 132 13.53 -5.27 -14.26
C VAL A 132 14.50 -4.35 -15.00
N LEU A 133 14.53 -3.07 -14.67
CA LEU A 133 15.30 -2.06 -15.40
C LEU A 133 16.80 -2.38 -15.56
N PRO A 134 17.53 -2.98 -14.60
CA PRO A 134 18.93 -3.35 -14.78
C PRO A 134 19.16 -4.39 -15.88
N TYR A 135 18.10 -5.10 -16.30
CA TYR A 135 18.19 -6.18 -17.28
C TYR A 135 17.44 -5.88 -18.57
N SER A 136 16.40 -5.05 -18.54
CA SER A 136 15.57 -4.77 -19.70
C SER A 136 14.66 -3.55 -19.46
N SER A 137 14.65 -2.62 -20.42
CA SER A 137 13.67 -1.52 -20.51
C SER A 137 12.48 -1.86 -21.41
N SER A 138 12.37 -3.13 -21.85
CA SER A 138 11.27 -3.59 -22.70
C SER A 138 9.92 -3.44 -21.97
N PHE A 139 8.95 -2.82 -22.65
CA PHE A 139 7.58 -2.69 -22.14
C PHE A 139 6.97 -4.02 -21.70
N ILE A 140 7.20 -5.09 -22.48
CA ILE A 140 6.65 -6.43 -22.17
C ILE A 140 7.20 -6.97 -20.84
N GLU A 141 8.51 -6.81 -20.59
CA GLU A 141 9.13 -7.28 -19.34
C GLU A 141 8.67 -6.45 -18.14
N LEU A 142 8.54 -5.15 -18.29
CA LEU A 142 7.99 -4.27 -17.27
C LEU A 142 6.52 -4.59 -16.98
N ALA A 143 5.71 -4.77 -18.02
CA ALA A 143 4.29 -5.11 -17.88
C ALA A 143 4.05 -6.47 -17.22
N LYS A 144 4.88 -7.49 -17.48
CA LYS A 144 4.78 -8.80 -16.79
C LYS A 144 4.93 -8.64 -15.28
N VAL A 145 5.90 -7.85 -14.85
CA VAL A 145 6.10 -7.59 -13.41
C VAL A 145 5.00 -6.69 -12.87
N GLY A 146 4.56 -5.67 -13.61
CA GLY A 146 3.43 -4.82 -13.25
C GLY A 146 2.15 -5.64 -13.01
N VAL A 147 1.81 -6.57 -13.91
CA VAL A 147 0.66 -7.47 -13.70
C VAL A 147 0.80 -8.27 -12.40
N LEU A 148 1.99 -8.79 -12.10
CA LEU A 148 2.24 -9.51 -10.86
C LEU A 148 2.04 -8.61 -9.63
N LEU A 149 2.53 -7.36 -9.67
CA LEU A 149 2.36 -6.38 -8.60
C LEU A 149 0.89 -5.99 -8.42
N THR A 150 0.17 -5.74 -9.54
CA THR A 150 -1.27 -5.41 -9.53
C THR A 150 -2.12 -6.56 -8.99
N LEU A 151 -1.72 -7.80 -9.15
CA LEU A 151 -2.41 -8.92 -8.52
C LEU A 151 -2.06 -9.03 -7.04
N ALA A 152 -0.79 -8.84 -6.67
CA ALA A 152 -0.32 -9.07 -5.31
C ALA A 152 -0.69 -7.93 -4.33
N GLY A 153 -0.59 -6.66 -4.75
CA GLY A 153 -0.84 -5.50 -3.89
C GLY A 153 -2.28 -5.45 -3.32
N PRO A 154 -3.31 -5.49 -4.17
CA PRO A 154 -4.70 -5.54 -3.69
C PRO A 154 -5.02 -6.79 -2.88
N VAL A 155 -4.37 -7.93 -3.13
CA VAL A 155 -4.53 -9.13 -2.30
C VAL A 155 -4.00 -8.88 -0.89
N ALA A 156 -2.88 -8.18 -0.72
CA ALA A 156 -2.40 -7.79 0.60
C ALA A 156 -3.43 -6.92 1.35
N ASN A 157 -4.00 -5.90 0.67
CA ASN A 157 -5.09 -5.09 1.24
C ASN A 157 -6.31 -5.94 1.63
N LEU A 158 -6.65 -6.95 0.82
CA LEU A 158 -7.77 -7.86 1.12
C LEU A 158 -7.49 -8.70 2.37
N VAL A 159 -6.27 -9.21 2.54
CA VAL A 159 -5.88 -9.96 3.75
C VAL A 159 -6.04 -9.09 4.99
N TRP A 160 -5.60 -7.84 4.95
CA TRP A 160 -5.77 -6.88 6.04
C TRP A 160 -7.26 -6.59 6.34
N LEU A 161 -8.08 -6.43 5.30
CA LEU A 161 -9.52 -6.24 5.43
C LEU A 161 -10.21 -7.43 6.11
N VAL A 162 -9.87 -8.65 5.67
CA VAL A 162 -10.43 -9.89 6.23
C VAL A 162 -9.97 -10.06 7.69
N ALA A 163 -8.69 -9.83 7.98
CA ALA A 163 -8.15 -9.85 9.33
C ALA A 163 -8.89 -8.84 10.24
N GLY A 164 -9.12 -7.62 9.75
CA GLY A 164 -9.92 -6.62 10.47
C GLY A 164 -11.34 -7.09 10.75
N SER A 165 -12.00 -7.66 9.75
CA SER A 165 -13.39 -8.15 9.92
C SER A 165 -13.53 -9.34 10.88
N ALA A 166 -12.46 -10.08 11.11
CA ALA A 166 -12.43 -11.16 12.09
C ALA A 166 -12.27 -10.66 13.54
N LEU A 167 -11.81 -9.43 13.72
CA LEU A 167 -11.53 -8.80 15.01
C LEU A 167 -12.61 -7.78 15.45
N ASP A 168 -13.74 -7.73 14.77
CA ASP A 168 -14.84 -6.76 15.00
C ASP A 168 -15.25 -6.68 16.50
N ASN A 169 -15.37 -7.82 17.16
CA ASN A 169 -15.78 -7.90 18.57
C ASN A 169 -14.74 -7.32 19.57
N LEU A 170 -13.50 -7.09 19.14
CA LEU A 170 -12.43 -6.61 20.02
C LEU A 170 -12.33 -5.07 20.04
N THR A 171 -12.93 -4.40 19.07
CA THR A 171 -12.79 -2.94 18.91
C THR A 171 -13.54 -2.14 19.94
N GLU A 172 -14.67 -2.62 20.45
CA GLU A 172 -15.40 -1.93 21.51
C GLU A 172 -14.58 -1.81 22.80
N LYS A 173 -13.69 -2.80 23.05
CA LYS A 173 -12.86 -2.85 24.26
C LYS A 173 -11.45 -2.28 24.05
N TYR A 174 -10.88 -2.44 22.86
CA TYR A 174 -9.46 -2.18 22.62
C TYR A 174 -9.18 -1.21 21.45
N GLY A 175 -10.18 -0.49 20.94
CA GLY A 175 -10.04 0.37 19.74
C GLY A 175 -8.86 1.33 19.81
N ARG A 176 -8.67 2.04 20.94
CA ARG A 176 -7.52 2.94 21.12
C ARG A 176 -6.17 2.24 21.09
N ILE A 177 -6.08 1.03 21.65
CA ILE A 177 -4.85 0.23 21.65
C ILE A 177 -4.54 -0.22 20.23
N ILE A 178 -5.57 -0.64 19.48
CA ILE A 178 -5.43 -1.01 18.06
C ILE A 178 -4.91 0.18 17.25
N ASP A 179 -5.49 1.38 17.41
CA ASP A 179 -5.04 2.59 16.70
C ASP A 179 -3.58 2.93 17.02
N MET A 180 -3.15 2.80 18.28
CA MET A 180 -1.75 3.03 18.67
C MET A 180 -0.79 2.00 18.08
N ILE A 181 -1.18 0.72 18.03
CA ILE A 181 -0.39 -0.33 17.37
C ILE A 181 -0.27 -0.04 15.88
N LEU A 182 -1.35 0.37 15.24
CA LEU A 182 -1.36 0.72 13.82
C LEU A 182 -0.49 1.94 13.52
N ALA A 183 -0.52 2.98 14.36
CA ALA A 183 0.35 4.14 14.26
C ALA A 183 1.83 3.75 14.40
N ALA A 184 2.17 2.94 15.41
CA ALA A 184 3.52 2.42 15.60
C ALA A 184 4.00 1.60 14.39
N ALA A 185 3.13 0.77 13.83
CA ALA A 185 3.42 -0.02 12.64
C ALA A 185 3.66 0.84 11.38
N LEU A 186 2.98 2.00 11.25
CA LEU A 186 3.26 2.97 10.19
C LEU A 186 4.63 3.62 10.35
N ILE A 187 5.01 3.99 11.58
CA ILE A 187 6.35 4.55 11.87
C ILE A 187 7.44 3.52 11.53
N PHE A 188 7.23 2.26 11.92
CA PHE A 188 8.14 1.17 11.55
C PHE A 188 8.27 1.03 10.03
N SER A 189 7.15 1.07 9.29
CA SER A 189 7.17 0.99 7.83
C SER A 189 7.84 2.20 7.18
N ALA A 190 7.72 3.39 7.76
CA ALA A 190 8.43 4.58 7.31
C ALA A 190 9.95 4.42 7.48
N ALA A 191 10.39 3.87 8.61
CA ALA A 191 11.81 3.57 8.83
C ALA A 191 12.34 2.57 7.80
N MET A 192 11.62 1.46 7.55
CA MET A 192 11.98 0.45 6.54
C MET A 192 12.04 0.98 5.10
N LEU A 193 11.42 2.13 4.82
CA LEU A 193 11.47 2.75 3.49
C LEU A 193 12.74 3.59 3.30
N ILE A 194 13.39 4.01 4.39
CA ILE A 194 14.60 4.86 4.37
C ILE A 194 15.88 4.03 4.46
N PHE A 195 15.86 2.95 5.25
CA PHE A 195 17.00 2.06 5.53
C PHE A 195 16.88 0.75 4.76
#